data_d9cadad7ad0e2eca62dc1db714bc925f
#
_entry.id   d9cadad7ad0e2eca62dc1db714bc925f
#
_cell.length_a   1.000
_cell.length_b   1.000
_cell.length_c   1.000
_cell.angle_alpha   90.00
_cell.angle_beta   90.00
_cell.angle_gamma   90.00
#
_symmetry.space_group_name_H-M   'P 1'
#
loop_
_entity.id
_entity.type
_entity.pdbx_description
1 polymer ?
#
loop_
_entity_poly.entity_id
_entity_poly.type
_entity_poly.pdbx_seq_one_letter_code
_entity_poly.pdbx_strand_id
1 'polypeptide(L)'
;MSVIQLPTAKAAGKSSPDHGQLASYLTHGADLVYTNKSFWEYDEKRGIWEIVPDEIMTRKAEHVCRQAGAEVTSNRISGVLKLATGQAYRRIQWDQSGSKDVCASNGILHYKGGGKWEARACKRDDYRRVQLPVVYDPKAKCPRFMQYLKEVFAGVDDAPDRIRALVEFMGLSLTTTTEYERALLLLGRGGNGKSKVLNLVQAMVGPDYRAAVELSQLDNRFQQSHLDGKLINVMSETSTDGAMPDATIKKIISGEMLTAERKFKDAFDFRPVCKLWLATNHLPSTKDFSDGLFRRFTILQFPNRFDDRPDVDTELDAKLKAEMSGVLNFCLDALASVYDRRGLTTPASSTEIAKSWSLS
;
A
#
# COMPACT_ATOMS: atom_id res chain seq x y z
N MET A 1 11.33 14.26 -17.95
CA MET A 1 10.52 14.36 -19.17
C MET A 1 11.39 13.89 -20.31
N SER A 2 11.13 12.68 -20.82
CA SER A 2 11.82 12.17 -22.01
C SER A 2 11.40 13.05 -23.20
N VAL A 3 12.36 13.68 -23.83
CA VAL A 3 12.11 14.52 -25.02
C VAL A 3 11.84 13.57 -26.19
N ILE A 4 10.56 13.45 -26.57
CA ILE A 4 10.17 12.73 -27.79
C ILE A 4 10.73 13.52 -28.96
N GLN A 5 11.75 12.99 -29.66
CA GLN A 5 12.21 13.54 -30.93
C GLN A 5 11.16 13.25 -32.00
N LEU A 6 10.28 14.21 -32.24
CA LEU A 6 9.34 14.13 -33.35
C LEU A 6 10.04 14.55 -34.64
N PRO A 7 9.71 13.91 -35.80
CA PRO A 7 10.17 14.41 -37.08
C PRO A 7 9.61 15.82 -37.27
N THR A 8 10.50 16.82 -37.38
CA THR A 8 10.11 18.20 -37.61
C THR A 8 9.35 18.33 -38.93
N ALA A 9 8.12 18.84 -38.88
CA ALA A 9 7.20 19.00 -39.99
C ALA A 9 7.69 19.99 -41.11
N LYS A 10 8.95 20.46 -41.06
CA LYS A 10 9.51 21.42 -42.02
C LYS A 10 10.14 20.84 -43.26
N ALA A 11 10.13 19.53 -43.45
CA ALA A 11 10.64 18.91 -44.68
C ALA A 11 9.50 18.31 -45.49
N ALA A 12 9.09 19.00 -46.54
CA ALA A 12 8.21 18.59 -47.64
C ALA A 12 6.69 18.52 -47.33
N GLY A 13 5.92 19.46 -47.82
CA GLY A 13 4.55 19.38 -48.40
C GLY A 13 3.53 18.36 -47.88
N LYS A 14 3.65 17.85 -46.62
CA LYS A 14 2.75 16.85 -46.07
C LYS A 14 1.61 17.51 -45.28
N SER A 15 0.39 17.05 -45.52
CA SER A 15 -0.80 17.39 -44.76
C SER A 15 -0.54 17.28 -43.27
N SER A 16 -1.20 18.15 -42.46
CA SER A 16 -1.18 18.06 -40.97
C SER A 16 -1.40 16.61 -40.53
N PRO A 17 -0.62 16.10 -39.56
CA PRO A 17 -0.78 14.73 -39.07
C PRO A 17 -2.21 14.44 -38.63
N ASP A 18 -2.71 13.25 -38.93
CA ASP A 18 -4.01 12.79 -38.47
C ASP A 18 -4.00 12.40 -36.96
N HIS A 19 -5.16 12.09 -36.44
CA HIS A 19 -5.28 11.69 -35.03
C HIS A 19 -4.50 10.43 -34.66
N GLY A 20 -4.40 9.47 -35.62
CA GLY A 20 -3.68 8.20 -35.41
C GLY A 20 -2.17 8.42 -35.33
N GLN A 21 -1.62 9.26 -36.20
CA GLN A 21 -0.21 9.64 -36.19
C GLN A 21 0.15 10.42 -34.91
N LEU A 22 -0.70 11.38 -34.49
CA LEU A 22 -0.51 12.12 -33.24
C LEU A 22 -0.61 11.21 -32.02
N ALA A 23 -1.55 10.27 -32.00
CA ALA A 23 -1.64 9.25 -30.95
C ALA A 23 -0.39 8.37 -30.89
N SER A 24 0.15 7.98 -32.06
CA SER A 24 1.41 7.23 -32.12
C SER A 24 2.59 8.03 -31.58
N TYR A 25 2.65 9.33 -31.84
CA TYR A 25 3.69 10.18 -31.25
C TYR A 25 3.52 10.31 -29.74
N LEU A 26 2.30 10.31 -29.21
CA LEU A 26 2.03 10.36 -27.78
C LEU A 26 2.42 9.06 -27.07
N THR A 27 2.25 7.91 -27.73
CA THR A 27 2.47 6.58 -27.14
C THR A 27 3.83 5.96 -27.49
N HIS A 28 4.45 6.36 -28.61
CA HIS A 28 5.73 5.83 -29.06
C HIS A 28 6.90 6.46 -28.29
N GLY A 29 7.75 5.60 -27.75
CA GLY A 29 8.93 6.05 -26.98
C GLY A 29 8.62 6.59 -25.57
N ALA A 30 7.33 6.73 -25.24
CA ALA A 30 6.92 6.94 -23.87
C ALA A 30 6.69 5.58 -23.21
N ASP A 31 7.19 5.42 -22.00
CA ASP A 31 6.87 4.27 -21.14
C ASP A 31 5.43 4.42 -20.65
N LEU A 32 4.48 4.39 -21.59
CA LEU A 32 3.07 4.65 -21.38
C LEU A 32 2.24 3.41 -21.70
N VAL A 33 1.37 3.04 -20.76
CA VAL A 33 0.39 1.96 -20.96
C VAL A 33 -0.99 2.43 -20.53
N TYR A 34 -2.03 1.87 -21.15
CA TYR A 34 -3.40 2.07 -20.74
C TYR A 34 -3.99 0.76 -20.21
N THR A 35 -4.41 0.77 -18.97
CA THR A 35 -5.05 -0.37 -18.30
C THR A 35 -5.92 0.12 -17.15
N ASN A 36 -6.94 -0.64 -16.76
CA ASN A 36 -7.87 -0.28 -15.69
C ASN A 36 -8.46 1.14 -15.86
N LYS A 37 -8.79 1.50 -17.08
CA LYS A 37 -9.37 2.81 -17.46
C LYS A 37 -8.50 4.03 -17.14
N SER A 38 -7.18 3.85 -17.04
CA SER A 38 -6.22 4.92 -16.75
C SER A 38 -4.96 4.75 -17.57
N PHE A 39 -4.32 5.87 -17.91
CA PHE A 39 -2.96 5.86 -18.42
C PHE A 39 -1.97 5.74 -17.26
N TRP A 40 -0.91 4.97 -17.47
CA TRP A 40 0.19 4.76 -16.54
C TRP A 40 1.50 5.02 -17.25
N GLU A 41 2.41 5.71 -16.56
CA GLU A 41 3.75 6.02 -17.07
C GLU A 41 4.80 5.46 -16.11
N TYR A 42 5.87 4.91 -16.69
CA TYR A 42 6.99 4.41 -15.91
C TYR A 42 7.92 5.54 -15.52
N ASP A 43 8.16 5.70 -14.22
CA ASP A 43 9.15 6.62 -13.68
C ASP A 43 10.49 5.88 -13.55
N GLU A 44 11.43 6.15 -14.47
CA GLU A 44 12.76 5.53 -14.47
C GLU A 44 13.56 5.81 -13.20
N LYS A 45 13.35 6.98 -12.56
CA LYS A 45 14.08 7.36 -11.34
C LYS A 45 13.60 6.55 -10.15
N ARG A 46 12.30 6.36 -10.05
CA ARG A 46 11.66 5.59 -8.98
C ARG A 46 11.59 4.09 -9.31
N GLY A 47 11.61 3.72 -10.56
CA GLY A 47 11.46 2.33 -11.00
C GLY A 47 10.04 1.78 -10.82
N ILE A 48 9.03 2.63 -10.87
CA ILE A 48 7.61 2.27 -10.70
C ILE A 48 6.74 2.87 -11.78
N TRP A 49 5.52 2.33 -11.90
CA TRP A 49 4.48 2.85 -12.75
C TRP A 49 3.52 3.73 -11.94
N GLU A 50 3.23 4.92 -12.45
CA GLU A 50 2.33 5.88 -11.82
C GLU A 50 1.15 6.22 -12.73
N ILE A 51 -0.02 6.47 -12.13
CA ILE A 51 -1.18 6.96 -12.88
C ILE A 51 -0.86 8.36 -13.41
N VAL A 52 -1.12 8.55 -14.69
CA VAL A 52 -1.07 9.88 -15.30
C VAL A 52 -2.46 10.50 -15.22
N PRO A 53 -2.64 11.61 -14.49
CA PRO A 53 -3.91 12.32 -14.43
C PRO A 53 -4.41 12.74 -15.82
N ASP A 54 -5.73 12.76 -16.01
CA ASP A 54 -6.35 13.09 -17.30
C ASP A 54 -5.93 14.50 -17.80
N GLU A 55 -5.73 15.45 -16.87
CA GLU A 55 -5.24 16.80 -17.18
C GLU A 55 -3.80 16.80 -17.71
N ILE A 56 -2.96 15.93 -17.17
CA ILE A 56 -1.58 15.77 -17.65
C ILE A 56 -1.56 15.10 -19.02
N MET A 57 -2.40 14.07 -19.22
CA MET A 57 -2.55 13.44 -20.55
C MET A 57 -3.04 14.43 -21.60
N THR A 58 -3.99 15.28 -21.26
CA THR A 58 -4.46 16.38 -22.11
C THR A 58 -3.31 17.31 -22.51
N ARG A 59 -2.51 17.76 -21.53
CA ARG A 59 -1.33 18.61 -21.80
C ARG A 59 -0.29 17.91 -22.68
N LYS A 60 -0.05 16.63 -22.47
CA LYS A 60 0.85 15.83 -23.33
C LYS A 60 0.33 15.77 -24.77
N ALA A 61 -0.96 15.55 -24.97
CA ALA A 61 -1.59 15.53 -26.29
C ALA A 61 -1.52 16.91 -26.98
N GLU A 62 -1.77 18.02 -26.24
CA GLU A 62 -1.58 19.37 -26.75
C GLU A 62 -0.14 19.64 -27.19
N HIS A 63 0.82 19.23 -26.38
CA HIS A 63 2.24 19.39 -26.67
C HIS A 63 2.63 18.66 -27.95
N VAL A 64 2.19 17.40 -28.10
CA VAL A 64 2.39 16.61 -29.32
C VAL A 64 1.77 17.28 -30.54
N CYS A 65 0.54 17.78 -30.45
CA CYS A 65 -0.10 18.54 -31.55
C CYS A 65 0.75 19.76 -31.96
N ARG A 66 1.18 20.58 -31.00
CA ARG A 66 2.01 21.78 -31.26
C ARG A 66 3.34 21.44 -31.92
N GLN A 67 4.05 20.44 -31.39
CA GLN A 67 5.33 20.00 -31.96
C GLN A 67 5.20 19.44 -33.38
N ALA A 68 4.09 18.75 -33.66
CA ALA A 68 3.81 18.20 -34.97
C ALA A 68 3.24 19.24 -35.98
N GLY A 69 3.09 20.53 -35.57
CA GLY A 69 2.52 21.58 -36.39
C GLY A 69 1.01 21.42 -36.64
N ALA A 70 0.33 20.62 -35.82
CA ALA A 70 -1.11 20.42 -35.90
C ALA A 70 -1.86 21.47 -35.08
N GLU A 71 -3.04 21.88 -35.57
CA GLU A 71 -3.92 22.79 -34.82
C GLU A 71 -4.38 22.14 -33.52
N VAL A 72 -4.36 22.91 -32.42
CA VAL A 72 -4.81 22.47 -31.10
C VAL A 72 -6.28 22.82 -30.93
N THR A 73 -7.15 21.82 -31.07
CA THR A 73 -8.59 21.95 -30.83
C THR A 73 -9.05 20.87 -29.87
N SER A 74 -10.14 21.12 -29.12
CA SER A 74 -10.72 20.15 -28.19
C SER A 74 -11.07 18.83 -28.87
N ASN A 75 -11.65 18.87 -30.07
CA ASN A 75 -11.99 17.67 -30.82
C ASN A 75 -10.76 16.87 -31.23
N ARG A 76 -9.68 17.54 -31.64
CA ARG A 76 -8.42 16.87 -32.01
C ARG A 76 -7.79 16.21 -30.80
N ILE A 77 -7.71 16.90 -29.66
CA ILE A 77 -7.15 16.35 -28.43
C ILE A 77 -7.95 15.12 -28.00
N SER A 78 -9.29 15.21 -27.95
CA SER A 78 -10.16 14.06 -27.63
C SER A 78 -9.97 12.89 -28.58
N GLY A 79 -9.85 13.15 -29.88
CA GLY A 79 -9.59 12.12 -30.89
C GLY A 79 -8.23 11.46 -30.71
N VAL A 80 -7.18 12.23 -30.43
CA VAL A 80 -5.82 11.72 -30.15
C VAL A 80 -5.82 10.85 -28.91
N LEU A 81 -6.40 11.31 -27.79
CA LEU A 81 -6.47 10.55 -26.54
C LEU A 81 -7.25 9.25 -26.72
N LYS A 82 -8.38 9.27 -27.43
CA LYS A 82 -9.18 8.08 -27.73
C LYS A 82 -8.38 7.02 -28.50
N LEU A 83 -7.61 7.43 -29.51
CA LEU A 83 -6.77 6.50 -30.28
C LEU A 83 -5.56 6.04 -29.46
N ALA A 84 -4.96 6.94 -28.67
CA ALA A 84 -3.87 6.59 -27.77
C ALA A 84 -4.27 5.53 -26.75
N THR A 85 -5.52 5.56 -26.27
CA THR A 85 -6.08 4.52 -25.39
C THR A 85 -5.95 3.12 -26.02
N GLY A 86 -6.36 2.97 -27.29
CA GLY A 86 -6.26 1.70 -28.01
C GLY A 86 -4.81 1.27 -28.27
N GLN A 87 -3.95 2.22 -28.67
CA GLN A 87 -2.54 1.92 -28.99
C GLN A 87 -1.72 1.54 -27.74
N ALA A 88 -1.98 2.19 -26.61
CA ALA A 88 -1.29 1.95 -25.34
C ALA A 88 -1.91 0.81 -24.52
N TYR A 89 -3.06 0.25 -24.96
CA TYR A 89 -3.75 -0.78 -24.17
C TYR A 89 -2.86 -2.00 -23.97
N ARG A 90 -2.72 -2.38 -22.69
CA ARG A 90 -2.04 -3.61 -22.26
C ARG A 90 -2.83 -4.24 -21.12
N ARG A 91 -2.90 -5.56 -21.09
CA ARG A 91 -3.42 -6.31 -19.95
C ARG A 91 -2.27 -6.55 -18.97
N ILE A 92 -2.25 -5.80 -17.87
CA ILE A 92 -1.17 -5.83 -16.89
C ILE A 92 -1.69 -6.36 -15.56
N GLN A 93 -0.91 -7.25 -14.95
CA GLN A 93 -1.09 -7.65 -13.56
C GLN A 93 -0.10 -6.85 -12.72
N TRP A 94 -0.62 -5.83 -12.06
CA TRP A 94 0.16 -4.97 -11.20
C TRP A 94 0.64 -5.67 -9.94
N ASP A 95 1.88 -5.38 -9.53
CA ASP A 95 2.50 -5.77 -8.26
C ASP A 95 2.44 -7.28 -7.99
N GLN A 96 2.25 -8.09 -8.99
CA GLN A 96 2.00 -9.54 -8.98
C GLN A 96 1.43 -10.02 -7.64
N SER A 97 0.11 -10.09 -7.52
CA SER A 97 -0.56 -10.53 -6.29
C SER A 97 0.09 -11.82 -5.77
N GLY A 98 0.56 -11.81 -4.53
CA GLY A 98 1.34 -12.91 -3.97
C GLY A 98 2.85 -12.75 -4.06
N SER A 99 3.38 -11.65 -4.59
CA SER A 99 4.81 -11.36 -4.54
C SER A 99 5.33 -11.23 -3.12
N LYS A 100 6.42 -11.92 -2.83
CA LYS A 100 7.15 -11.86 -1.56
C LYS A 100 8.21 -10.75 -1.53
N ASP A 101 8.24 -9.89 -2.54
CA ASP A 101 9.21 -8.83 -2.67
C ASP A 101 8.81 -7.60 -1.86
N VAL A 102 9.79 -6.87 -1.38
CA VAL A 102 9.64 -5.55 -0.78
C VAL A 102 10.35 -4.53 -1.67
N CYS A 103 9.65 -3.51 -2.14
CA CYS A 103 10.23 -2.48 -3.00
C CYS A 103 10.65 -1.28 -2.13
N ALA A 104 11.93 -1.21 -1.76
CA ALA A 104 12.53 -0.07 -1.08
C ALA A 104 12.87 1.06 -2.07
N SER A 105 13.19 2.26 -1.58
CA SER A 105 13.48 3.42 -2.44
C SER A 105 14.72 3.23 -3.33
N ASN A 106 15.62 2.34 -2.96
CA ASN A 106 16.86 2.03 -3.68
C ASN A 106 16.89 0.65 -4.33
N GLY A 107 15.74 -0.06 -4.43
CA GLY A 107 15.66 -1.34 -5.15
C GLY A 107 14.63 -2.30 -4.61
N ILE A 108 14.50 -3.43 -5.29
CA ILE A 108 13.62 -4.53 -4.88
C ILE A 108 14.41 -5.52 -4.05
N LEU A 109 13.86 -5.88 -2.91
CA LEU A 109 14.36 -6.91 -2.02
C LEU A 109 13.58 -8.19 -2.30
N HIS A 110 14.23 -9.14 -2.95
CA HIS A 110 13.65 -10.43 -3.31
C HIS A 110 13.99 -11.48 -2.28
N TYR A 111 12.97 -12.20 -1.76
CA TYR A 111 13.20 -13.26 -0.78
C TYR A 111 13.66 -14.56 -1.44
N LYS A 112 14.82 -15.07 -1.01
CA LYS A 112 15.46 -16.29 -1.56
C LYS A 112 15.24 -17.55 -0.73
N GLY A 113 14.61 -17.41 0.43
CA GLY A 113 14.51 -18.50 1.42
C GLY A 113 15.62 -18.50 2.45
N GLY A 114 15.37 -19.17 3.59
CA GLY A 114 16.36 -19.30 4.66
C GLY A 114 16.85 -17.98 5.24
N GLY A 115 15.95 -17.00 5.40
CA GLY A 115 16.28 -15.71 5.95
C GLY A 115 17.03 -14.76 5.01
N LYS A 116 17.22 -15.09 3.72
CA LYS A 116 18.07 -14.33 2.81
C LYS A 116 17.27 -13.43 1.88
N TRP A 117 17.66 -12.16 1.81
CA TRP A 117 17.16 -11.16 0.88
C TRP A 117 18.23 -10.79 -0.15
N GLU A 118 17.83 -10.72 -1.41
CA GLU A 118 18.65 -10.25 -2.51
C GLU A 118 18.13 -8.91 -3.01
N ALA A 119 19.00 -7.89 -2.98
CA ALA A 119 18.66 -6.57 -3.49
C ALA A 119 18.99 -6.48 -4.99
N ARG A 120 18.07 -5.97 -5.79
CA ARG A 120 18.24 -5.69 -7.22
C ARG A 120 17.57 -4.39 -7.63
N ALA A 121 18.01 -3.82 -8.73
CA ALA A 121 17.34 -2.65 -9.31
C ALA A 121 15.91 -2.99 -9.76
N CYS A 122 15.01 -2.02 -9.63
CA CYS A 122 13.68 -2.08 -10.23
C CYS A 122 13.79 -2.05 -11.76
N LYS A 123 12.94 -2.83 -12.43
CA LYS A 123 12.86 -2.87 -13.89
C LYS A 123 11.44 -2.55 -14.33
N ARG A 124 11.30 -1.95 -15.51
CA ARG A 124 10.02 -1.65 -16.13
C ARG A 124 9.06 -2.85 -16.16
N ASP A 125 9.58 -4.03 -16.52
CA ASP A 125 8.81 -5.26 -16.66
C ASP A 125 8.42 -5.90 -15.31
N ASP A 126 8.85 -5.33 -14.18
CA ASP A 126 8.37 -5.72 -12.87
C ASP A 126 6.93 -5.23 -12.61
N TYR A 127 6.43 -4.29 -13.42
CA TYR A 127 5.09 -3.70 -13.30
C TYR A 127 4.70 -3.33 -11.87
N ARG A 128 5.64 -2.67 -11.17
CA ARG A 128 5.44 -2.22 -9.79
C ARG A 128 4.78 -0.86 -9.74
N ARG A 129 3.81 -0.72 -8.84
CA ARG A 129 3.15 0.55 -8.52
C ARG A 129 3.55 1.08 -7.15
N VAL A 130 4.20 0.24 -6.35
CA VAL A 130 4.52 0.50 -4.95
C VAL A 130 6.01 0.59 -4.75
N GLN A 131 6.46 1.65 -4.07
CA GLN A 131 7.82 1.83 -3.60
C GLN A 131 7.80 2.50 -2.23
N LEU A 132 8.40 1.85 -1.25
CA LEU A 132 8.54 2.42 0.09
C LEU A 132 9.51 3.61 0.07
N PRO A 133 9.25 4.69 0.81
CA PRO A 133 10.16 5.83 0.91
C PRO A 133 11.36 5.54 1.86
N VAL A 134 11.69 4.29 2.06
CA VAL A 134 12.75 3.84 2.97
C VAL A 134 13.91 3.28 2.17
N VAL A 135 15.11 3.74 2.51
CA VAL A 135 16.36 3.20 1.93
C VAL A 135 16.69 1.88 2.63
N TYR A 136 16.97 0.84 1.87
CA TYR A 136 17.53 -0.39 2.40
C TYR A 136 19.04 -0.22 2.61
N ASP A 137 19.47 -0.30 3.86
CA ASP A 137 20.86 -0.40 4.28
C ASP A 137 21.02 -1.63 5.19
N PRO A 138 21.66 -2.71 4.72
CA PRO A 138 21.78 -3.96 5.48
C PRO A 138 22.55 -3.84 6.80
N LYS A 139 23.25 -2.71 7.02
CA LYS A 139 24.02 -2.46 8.25
C LYS A 139 23.25 -1.60 9.26
N ALA A 140 22.16 -1.00 8.85
CA ALA A 140 21.34 -0.13 9.72
C ALA A 140 20.73 -0.93 10.87
N LYS A 141 20.69 -0.29 12.06
CA LYS A 141 20.12 -0.85 13.30
C LYS A 141 19.02 0.05 13.82
N CYS A 142 18.15 -0.50 14.69
CA CYS A 142 17.03 0.24 15.28
C CYS A 142 16.94 0.04 16.82
N PRO A 143 17.98 0.42 17.58
CA PRO A 143 18.03 0.17 19.02
C PRO A 143 16.91 0.87 19.79
N ARG A 144 16.55 2.12 19.42
CA ARG A 144 15.45 2.85 20.08
C ARG A 144 14.09 2.21 19.81
N PHE A 145 13.87 1.73 18.58
CA PHE A 145 12.66 1.00 18.23
C PHE A 145 12.55 -0.31 19.01
N MET A 146 13.63 -1.07 19.11
CA MET A 146 13.65 -2.32 19.89
C MET A 146 13.38 -2.05 21.39
N GLN A 147 13.95 -0.97 21.93
CA GLN A 147 13.70 -0.55 23.30
C GLN A 147 12.22 -0.17 23.48
N TYR A 148 11.66 0.62 22.57
CA TYR A 148 10.25 1.02 22.58
C TYR A 148 9.30 -0.20 22.61
N LEU A 149 9.56 -1.22 21.80
CA LEU A 149 8.77 -2.46 21.78
C LEU A 149 8.80 -3.17 23.16
N LYS A 150 9.96 -3.21 23.81
CA LYS A 150 10.09 -3.75 25.17
C LYS A 150 9.32 -2.92 26.21
N GLU A 151 9.35 -1.59 26.09
CA GLU A 151 8.64 -0.69 26.98
C GLU A 151 7.12 -0.87 26.90
N VAL A 152 6.56 -0.94 25.68
CA VAL A 152 5.10 -1.03 25.49
C VAL A 152 4.50 -2.36 25.92
N PHE A 153 5.26 -3.46 25.88
CA PHE A 153 4.82 -4.78 26.29
C PHE A 153 5.48 -5.29 27.58
N ALA A 154 6.12 -4.40 28.35
CA ALA A 154 6.72 -4.78 29.63
C ALA A 154 5.68 -5.32 30.61
N GLY A 155 6.08 -6.35 31.38
CA GLY A 155 5.28 -6.88 32.49
C GLY A 155 4.16 -7.84 32.10
N VAL A 156 4.13 -8.34 30.85
CA VAL A 156 3.20 -9.39 30.43
C VAL A 156 3.96 -10.65 29.98
N ASP A 157 3.42 -11.82 30.27
CA ASP A 157 4.11 -13.10 30.07
C ASP A 157 4.39 -13.40 28.60
N ASP A 158 3.48 -13.01 27.68
CA ASP A 158 3.59 -13.23 26.25
C ASP A 158 4.19 -12.04 25.48
N ALA A 159 4.91 -11.13 26.17
CA ALA A 159 5.54 -9.96 25.55
C ALA A 159 6.42 -10.30 24.32
N PRO A 160 7.26 -11.35 24.34
CA PRO A 160 8.07 -11.73 23.17
C PRO A 160 7.21 -12.08 21.96
N ASP A 161 6.09 -12.76 22.13
CA ASP A 161 5.20 -13.16 21.06
C ASP A 161 4.38 -11.97 20.53
N ARG A 162 3.98 -11.02 21.41
CA ARG A 162 3.35 -9.76 20.98
C ARG A 162 4.30 -8.90 20.13
N ILE A 163 5.54 -8.77 20.56
CA ILE A 163 6.58 -8.05 19.80
C ILE A 163 6.77 -8.74 18.43
N ARG A 164 6.95 -10.06 18.43
CA ARG A 164 7.12 -10.82 17.20
C ARG A 164 5.93 -10.65 16.26
N ALA A 165 4.71 -10.86 16.73
CA ALA A 165 3.49 -10.71 15.93
C ALA A 165 3.34 -9.30 15.35
N LEU A 166 3.66 -8.27 16.12
CA LEU A 166 3.64 -6.88 15.66
C LEU A 166 4.64 -6.65 14.52
N VAL A 167 5.89 -7.05 14.71
CA VAL A 167 6.95 -6.82 13.72
C VAL A 167 6.74 -7.66 12.46
N GLU A 168 6.26 -8.90 12.59
CA GLU A 168 5.84 -9.74 11.47
C GLU A 168 4.73 -9.09 10.64
N PHE A 169 3.73 -8.51 11.32
CA PHE A 169 2.64 -7.82 10.62
C PHE A 169 3.09 -6.49 10.00
N MET A 170 4.02 -5.77 10.64
CA MET A 170 4.69 -4.62 10.02
C MET A 170 5.41 -5.05 8.73
N GLY A 171 6.20 -6.14 8.78
CA GLY A 171 6.87 -6.70 7.60
C GLY A 171 5.89 -7.10 6.50
N LEU A 172 4.81 -7.79 6.85
CA LEU A 172 3.75 -8.19 5.92
C LEU A 172 3.10 -6.97 5.25
N SER A 173 2.98 -5.86 5.98
CA SER A 173 2.41 -4.59 5.49
C SER A 173 3.27 -3.90 4.44
N LEU A 174 4.52 -4.31 4.26
CA LEU A 174 5.42 -3.80 3.21
C LEU A 174 5.28 -4.55 1.88
N THR A 175 4.42 -5.55 1.82
CA THR A 175 4.23 -6.45 0.68
C THR A 175 2.81 -6.40 0.13
N THR A 176 2.63 -6.90 -1.08
CA THR A 176 1.31 -7.02 -1.70
C THR A 176 0.64 -8.39 -1.47
N THR A 177 1.31 -9.34 -0.78
CA THR A 177 0.73 -10.67 -0.52
C THR A 177 -0.46 -10.61 0.42
N THR A 178 -1.50 -11.37 0.12
CA THR A 178 -2.67 -11.62 0.99
C THR A 178 -2.72 -13.06 1.49
N GLU A 179 -1.68 -13.85 1.23
CA GLU A 179 -1.61 -15.29 1.51
C GLU A 179 -1.89 -15.65 2.97
N TYR A 180 -1.54 -14.76 3.90
CA TYR A 180 -1.66 -15.04 5.33
C TYR A 180 -3.02 -14.66 5.94
N GLU A 181 -3.88 -14.00 5.19
CA GLU A 181 -5.25 -13.63 5.58
C GLU A 181 -5.36 -13.08 7.01
N ARG A 182 -4.60 -12.03 7.33
CA ARG A 182 -4.56 -11.41 8.67
C ARG A 182 -4.85 -9.92 8.65
N ALA A 183 -5.53 -9.47 9.70
CA ALA A 183 -5.65 -8.08 10.13
C ALA A 183 -5.09 -7.93 11.53
N LEU A 184 -4.62 -6.75 11.90
CA LEU A 184 -4.09 -6.44 13.22
C LEU A 184 -5.02 -5.48 13.95
N LEU A 185 -5.42 -5.87 15.17
CA LEU A 185 -6.19 -5.05 16.08
C LEU A 185 -5.32 -4.67 17.29
N LEU A 186 -5.03 -3.39 17.44
CA LEU A 186 -4.33 -2.82 18.59
C LEU A 186 -5.36 -2.39 19.61
N LEU A 187 -5.44 -3.12 20.73
CA LEU A 187 -6.41 -2.90 21.79
C LEU A 187 -5.75 -2.19 22.98
N GLY A 188 -6.40 -1.21 23.54
CA GLY A 188 -5.97 -0.60 24.81
C GLY A 188 -6.42 0.83 24.96
N ARG A 189 -6.46 1.30 26.21
CA ARG A 189 -6.87 2.67 26.58
C ARG A 189 -5.88 3.69 26.03
N GLY A 190 -6.23 4.99 26.01
CA GLY A 190 -5.34 6.05 25.53
C GLY A 190 -3.97 6.07 26.22
N GLY A 191 -2.99 6.76 25.62
CA GLY A 191 -1.67 6.98 26.22
C GLY A 191 -0.73 5.77 26.29
N ASN A 192 -0.98 4.73 25.51
CA ASN A 192 -0.28 3.43 25.62
C ASN A 192 0.67 3.09 24.44
N GLY A 193 0.94 4.04 23.56
CA GLY A 193 1.91 3.87 22.47
C GLY A 193 1.33 3.38 21.14
N LYS A 194 0.08 2.91 21.03
CA LYS A 194 -0.52 2.46 19.76
C LYS A 194 -0.27 3.42 18.59
N SER A 195 -0.52 4.72 18.82
CA SER A 195 -0.36 5.74 17.78
C SER A 195 1.09 5.86 17.29
N LYS A 196 2.09 5.58 18.14
CA LYS A 196 3.50 5.61 17.73
C LYS A 196 3.82 4.49 16.72
N VAL A 197 3.27 3.29 16.95
CA VAL A 197 3.35 2.17 15.97
C VAL A 197 2.66 2.54 14.67
N LEU A 198 1.43 3.07 14.73
CA LEU A 198 0.69 3.47 13.54
C LEU A 198 1.41 4.57 12.75
N ASN A 199 1.95 5.58 13.42
CA ASN A 199 2.73 6.63 12.79
C ASN A 199 3.99 6.07 12.10
N LEU A 200 4.66 5.11 12.74
CA LEU A 200 5.86 4.49 12.19
C LEU A 200 5.54 3.66 10.93
N VAL A 201 4.55 2.77 10.98
CA VAL A 201 4.18 1.95 9.81
C VAL A 201 3.65 2.82 8.66
N GLN A 202 2.89 3.87 8.96
CA GLN A 202 2.45 4.83 7.95
C GLN A 202 3.63 5.59 7.32
N ALA A 203 4.65 5.93 8.10
CA ALA A 203 5.87 6.55 7.59
C ALA A 203 6.70 5.58 6.74
N MET A 204 6.74 4.29 7.11
CA MET A 204 7.44 3.25 6.34
C MET A 204 6.83 3.03 4.96
N VAL A 205 5.51 2.96 4.87
CA VAL A 205 4.85 2.75 3.57
C VAL A 205 4.73 4.04 2.75
N GLY A 206 4.75 5.19 3.39
CA GLY A 206 4.61 6.49 2.75
C GLY A 206 3.15 6.91 2.50
N PRO A 207 2.94 8.19 2.17
CA PRO A 207 1.60 8.77 2.03
C PRO A 207 0.81 8.17 0.86
N ASP A 208 1.49 7.77 -0.22
CA ASP A 208 0.85 7.28 -1.44
C ASP A 208 0.25 5.89 -1.28
N TYR A 209 0.73 5.09 -0.32
CA TYR A 209 0.36 3.67 -0.18
C TYR A 209 -0.42 3.37 1.10
N ARG A 210 -0.92 4.39 1.77
CA ARG A 210 -1.81 4.27 2.92
C ARG A 210 -3.21 4.76 2.60
N ALA A 211 -4.20 4.15 3.22
CA ALA A 211 -5.58 4.60 3.27
C ALA A 211 -6.03 4.77 4.74
N ALA A 212 -7.11 5.50 4.93
CA ALA A 212 -7.74 5.72 6.23
C ALA A 212 -9.27 5.61 6.07
N VAL A 213 -9.72 4.54 5.42
CA VAL A 213 -11.16 4.25 5.28
C VAL A 213 -11.66 3.71 6.60
N GLU A 214 -12.60 4.40 7.21
CA GLU A 214 -13.23 4.04 8.47
C GLU A 214 -13.90 2.65 8.41
N LEU A 215 -13.92 1.94 9.54
CA LEU A 215 -14.50 0.60 9.63
C LEU A 215 -15.96 0.56 9.13
N SER A 216 -16.78 1.53 9.54
CA SER A 216 -18.17 1.68 9.14
C SER A 216 -18.38 2.01 7.65
N GLN A 217 -17.35 2.47 6.97
CA GLN A 217 -17.39 2.91 5.57
C GLN A 217 -16.82 1.88 4.58
N LEU A 218 -16.33 0.73 5.06
CA LEU A 218 -15.72 -0.29 4.20
C LEU A 218 -16.70 -0.91 3.20
N ASP A 219 -18.03 -0.89 3.45
CA ASP A 219 -19.03 -1.35 2.51
C ASP A 219 -19.40 -0.32 1.42
N ASN A 220 -18.97 0.93 1.59
CA ASN A 220 -19.26 1.98 0.64
C ASN A 220 -18.32 1.88 -0.58
N ARG A 221 -18.87 1.66 -1.77
CA ARG A 221 -18.10 1.47 -3.01
C ARG A 221 -17.21 2.65 -3.37
N PHE A 222 -17.62 3.89 -3.04
CA PHE A 222 -16.78 5.06 -3.25
C PHE A 222 -15.57 5.05 -2.31
N GLN A 223 -15.77 4.66 -1.05
CA GLN A 223 -14.68 4.55 -0.07
C GLN A 223 -13.75 3.38 -0.39
N GLN A 224 -14.27 2.26 -0.88
CA GLN A 224 -13.47 1.12 -1.33
C GLN A 224 -12.47 1.50 -2.42
N SER A 225 -12.80 2.49 -3.26
CA SER A 225 -11.88 2.97 -4.30
C SER A 225 -10.56 3.52 -3.76
N HIS A 226 -10.55 3.98 -2.51
CA HIS A 226 -9.35 4.45 -1.82
C HIS A 226 -8.41 3.33 -1.39
N LEU A 227 -8.83 2.07 -1.43
CA LEU A 227 -8.00 0.91 -1.10
C LEU A 227 -7.19 0.39 -2.30
N ASP A 228 -7.53 0.79 -3.52
CA ASP A 228 -6.81 0.35 -4.73
C ASP A 228 -5.35 0.81 -4.71
N GLY A 229 -4.42 -0.15 -4.80
CA GLY A 229 -2.98 0.09 -4.76
C GLY A 229 -2.41 0.51 -3.40
N LYS A 230 -3.18 0.41 -2.32
CA LYS A 230 -2.69 0.73 -0.97
C LYS A 230 -2.12 -0.51 -0.28
N LEU A 231 -1.05 -0.33 0.49
CA LEU A 231 -0.42 -1.39 1.29
C LEU A 231 -1.08 -1.54 2.66
N ILE A 232 -1.55 -0.45 3.23
CA ILE A 232 -2.22 -0.44 4.54
C ILE A 232 -3.48 0.41 4.50
N ASN A 233 -4.47 0.01 5.30
CA ASN A 233 -5.59 0.84 5.71
C ASN A 233 -5.57 0.96 7.23
N VAL A 234 -5.39 2.17 7.75
CA VAL A 234 -5.30 2.44 9.18
C VAL A 234 -6.59 3.06 9.66
N MET A 235 -7.24 2.38 10.59
CA MET A 235 -8.48 2.81 11.23
C MET A 235 -8.18 3.10 12.70
N SER A 236 -8.33 4.35 13.10
CA SER A 236 -8.19 4.80 14.48
C SER A 236 -9.54 5.17 15.04
N GLU A 237 -9.83 4.74 16.28
CA GLU A 237 -11.07 5.02 17.00
C GLU A 237 -12.32 4.54 16.24
N THR A 238 -12.58 3.24 16.33
CA THR A 238 -13.86 2.71 15.88
C THR A 238 -14.96 3.26 16.79
N SER A 239 -15.92 4.01 16.22
CA SER A 239 -17.16 4.34 16.92
C SER A 239 -17.81 3.03 17.40
N THR A 240 -18.32 3.03 18.62
CA THR A 240 -19.06 1.88 19.17
C THR A 240 -20.41 1.64 18.46
N ASP A 241 -20.81 2.59 17.61
CA ASP A 241 -22.10 2.61 16.95
C ASP A 241 -22.03 1.93 15.58
N GLY A 242 -22.40 0.68 15.53
CA GLY A 242 -22.55 -0.11 14.33
C GLY A 242 -21.74 -1.41 14.31
N ALA A 243 -22.31 -2.43 13.70
CA ALA A 243 -21.61 -3.70 13.49
C ALA A 243 -20.58 -3.57 12.37
N MET A 244 -19.47 -4.31 12.51
CA MET A 244 -18.46 -4.40 11.44
C MET A 244 -19.07 -4.92 10.13
N PRO A 245 -18.60 -4.47 8.98
CA PRO A 245 -18.95 -5.04 7.68
C PRO A 245 -18.17 -6.35 7.44
N ASP A 246 -18.52 -7.40 8.17
CA ASP A 246 -17.76 -8.65 8.28
C ASP A 246 -17.43 -9.29 6.93
N ALA A 247 -18.40 -9.30 6.00
CA ALA A 247 -18.20 -9.86 4.66
C ALA A 247 -17.15 -9.09 3.86
N THR A 248 -17.18 -7.77 3.90
CA THR A 248 -16.22 -6.92 3.19
C THR A 248 -14.84 -6.99 3.82
N ILE A 249 -14.74 -7.01 5.14
CA ILE A 249 -13.48 -7.22 5.87
C ILE A 249 -12.82 -8.53 5.43
N LYS A 250 -13.57 -9.63 5.40
CA LYS A 250 -13.05 -10.93 4.95
C LYS A 250 -12.53 -10.86 3.52
N LYS A 251 -13.28 -10.24 2.59
CA LYS A 251 -12.84 -10.05 1.21
C LYS A 251 -11.56 -9.23 1.09
N ILE A 252 -11.45 -8.13 1.85
CA ILE A 252 -10.24 -7.30 1.87
C ILE A 252 -9.05 -8.10 2.36
N ILE A 253 -9.19 -8.82 3.48
CA ILE A 253 -8.12 -9.60 4.09
C ILE A 253 -7.66 -10.74 3.16
N SER A 254 -8.58 -11.41 2.47
CA SER A 254 -8.30 -12.51 1.54
C SER A 254 -7.81 -12.03 0.16
N GLY A 255 -7.89 -10.72 -0.13
CA GLY A 255 -7.56 -10.20 -1.46
C GLY A 255 -8.55 -10.61 -2.54
N GLU A 256 -9.82 -10.87 -2.16
CA GLU A 256 -10.88 -11.13 -3.12
C GLU A 256 -11.25 -9.88 -3.91
N MET A 257 -11.79 -10.08 -5.11
CA MET A 257 -12.17 -8.98 -5.98
C MET A 257 -13.28 -8.12 -5.36
N LEU A 258 -13.08 -6.81 -5.38
CA LEU A 258 -14.05 -5.80 -4.99
C LEU A 258 -14.41 -4.94 -6.19
N THR A 259 -15.67 -4.51 -6.25
CA THR A 259 -16.16 -3.54 -7.23
C THR A 259 -16.30 -2.17 -6.56
N ALA A 260 -15.50 -1.21 -6.98
CA ALA A 260 -15.50 0.15 -6.46
C ALA A 260 -15.96 1.18 -7.50
N GLU A 261 -16.29 2.36 -7.03
CA GLU A 261 -16.75 3.47 -7.87
C GLU A 261 -15.93 4.73 -7.57
N ARG A 262 -15.65 5.53 -8.61
CA ARG A 262 -15.14 6.90 -8.47
C ARG A 262 -16.18 7.88 -8.97
N LYS A 263 -16.30 9.05 -8.33
CA LYS A 263 -17.25 10.07 -8.77
C LYS A 263 -17.08 10.36 -10.26
N PHE A 264 -18.17 10.34 -10.99
CA PHE A 264 -18.22 10.63 -12.43
C PHE A 264 -17.42 9.67 -13.32
N LYS A 265 -17.05 8.49 -12.81
CA LYS A 265 -16.40 7.41 -13.59
C LYS A 265 -17.19 6.12 -13.41
N ASP A 266 -17.08 5.23 -14.40
CA ASP A 266 -17.65 3.89 -14.31
C ASP A 266 -17.06 3.10 -13.14
N ALA A 267 -17.85 2.16 -12.62
CA ALA A 267 -17.37 1.16 -11.67
C ALA A 267 -16.18 0.37 -12.25
N PHE A 268 -15.28 -0.03 -11.37
CA PHE A 268 -14.12 -0.85 -11.73
C PHE A 268 -13.87 -1.92 -10.67
N ASP A 269 -13.29 -3.02 -11.12
CA ASP A 269 -12.92 -4.13 -10.25
C ASP A 269 -11.43 -4.07 -9.91
N PHE A 270 -11.09 -4.36 -8.66
CA PHE A 270 -9.71 -4.46 -8.21
C PHE A 270 -9.56 -5.52 -7.12
N ARG A 271 -8.34 -5.98 -6.89
CA ARG A 271 -8.00 -6.86 -5.77
C ARG A 271 -7.28 -6.04 -4.70
N PRO A 272 -7.84 -5.90 -3.50
CA PRO A 272 -7.16 -5.22 -2.41
C PRO A 272 -5.94 -6.04 -1.96
N VAL A 273 -4.84 -5.34 -1.72
CA VAL A 273 -3.62 -5.90 -1.14
C VAL A 273 -3.29 -5.29 0.22
N CYS A 274 -4.12 -4.35 0.66
CA CYS A 274 -3.90 -3.59 1.88
C CYS A 274 -4.09 -4.46 3.13
N LYS A 275 -3.19 -4.26 4.10
CA LYS A 275 -3.31 -4.85 5.44
C LYS A 275 -4.16 -3.92 6.30
N LEU A 276 -5.14 -4.49 7.00
CA LEU A 276 -6.01 -3.74 7.88
C LEU A 276 -5.36 -3.58 9.26
N TRP A 277 -5.19 -2.33 9.69
CA TRP A 277 -4.72 -1.91 11.01
C TRP A 277 -5.85 -1.23 11.74
N LEU A 278 -6.33 -1.81 12.82
CA LEU A 278 -7.37 -1.24 13.68
C LEU A 278 -6.75 -0.84 15.02
N ALA A 279 -6.96 0.39 15.45
CA ALA A 279 -6.62 0.82 16.80
C ALA A 279 -7.89 1.24 17.53
N THR A 280 -8.16 0.59 18.65
CA THR A 280 -9.42 0.81 19.38
C THR A 280 -9.21 0.67 20.88
N ASN A 281 -10.13 1.25 21.65
CA ASN A 281 -10.19 1.07 23.10
C ASN A 281 -11.13 -0.08 23.51
N HIS A 282 -12.02 -0.48 22.60
CA HIS A 282 -13.01 -1.54 22.82
C HIS A 282 -13.07 -2.43 21.58
N LEU A 283 -13.39 -3.69 21.77
CA LEU A 283 -13.61 -4.60 20.64
C LEU A 283 -14.84 -4.13 19.85
N PRO A 284 -14.76 -4.07 18.50
CA PRO A 284 -15.91 -3.70 17.67
C PRO A 284 -17.04 -4.72 17.80
N SER A 285 -18.29 -4.27 17.67
CA SER A 285 -19.42 -5.20 17.59
C SER A 285 -19.43 -5.91 16.21
N THR A 286 -19.82 -7.19 16.21
CA THR A 286 -19.94 -8.00 14.99
C THR A 286 -21.28 -8.76 14.99
N LYS A 287 -21.76 -9.05 13.80
CA LYS A 287 -22.89 -9.95 13.59
C LYS A 287 -22.45 -11.36 13.16
N ASP A 288 -21.19 -11.51 12.83
CA ASP A 288 -20.61 -12.78 12.40
C ASP A 288 -19.82 -13.41 13.54
N PHE A 289 -20.43 -14.39 14.20
CA PHE A 289 -19.82 -15.15 15.27
C PHE A 289 -19.10 -16.42 14.77
N SER A 290 -18.81 -16.49 13.45
CA SER A 290 -18.08 -17.62 12.90
C SER A 290 -16.57 -17.52 13.21
N ASP A 291 -15.95 -18.66 13.43
CA ASP A 291 -14.47 -18.76 13.55
C ASP A 291 -13.73 -18.16 12.35
N GLY A 292 -14.41 -18.08 11.20
CA GLY A 292 -13.88 -17.51 9.98
C GLY A 292 -13.51 -16.04 10.08
N LEU A 293 -14.18 -15.25 10.92
CA LEU A 293 -13.84 -13.85 11.17
C LEU A 293 -12.71 -13.75 12.19
N PHE A 294 -12.89 -14.34 13.37
CA PHE A 294 -12.01 -14.16 14.52
C PHE A 294 -10.58 -14.68 14.27
N ARG A 295 -10.45 -15.80 13.58
CA ARG A 295 -9.12 -16.33 13.18
C ARG A 295 -8.31 -15.39 12.29
N ARG A 296 -8.97 -14.43 11.64
CA ARG A 296 -8.31 -13.44 10.78
C ARG A 296 -7.75 -12.25 11.55
N PHE A 297 -8.08 -12.10 12.81
CA PHE A 297 -7.55 -11.02 13.65
C PHE A 297 -6.43 -11.51 14.55
N THR A 298 -5.31 -10.82 14.53
CA THR A 298 -4.31 -10.85 15.61
C THR A 298 -4.59 -9.65 16.49
N ILE A 299 -4.88 -9.89 17.76
CA ILE A 299 -5.26 -8.84 18.72
C ILE A 299 -4.09 -8.62 19.67
N LEU A 300 -3.53 -7.41 19.66
CA LEU A 300 -2.43 -7.02 20.53
C LEU A 300 -2.91 -6.00 21.55
N GLN A 301 -3.01 -6.43 22.79
CA GLN A 301 -3.33 -5.54 23.89
C GLN A 301 -2.09 -4.77 24.34
N PHE A 302 -2.21 -3.44 24.46
CA PHE A 302 -1.18 -2.51 24.92
C PHE A 302 -1.46 -2.19 26.39
N PRO A 303 -0.76 -2.84 27.34
CA PRO A 303 -1.13 -2.78 28.77
C PRO A 303 -0.65 -1.51 29.46
N ASN A 304 0.50 -0.96 29.02
CA ASN A 304 1.19 0.09 29.71
C ASN A 304 0.73 1.48 29.29
N ARG A 305 0.59 2.41 30.24
CA ARG A 305 0.32 3.83 29.99
C ARG A 305 1.60 4.65 30.17
N PHE A 306 1.76 5.68 29.33
CA PHE A 306 2.95 6.54 29.29
C PHE A 306 2.62 8.03 29.48
N ASP A 307 1.38 8.45 29.24
CA ASP A 307 0.94 9.85 29.26
C ASP A 307 1.07 10.52 30.65
N ASP A 308 1.00 9.74 31.72
CA ASP A 308 1.11 10.22 33.09
C ASP A 308 2.56 10.16 33.67
N ARG A 309 3.55 9.77 32.85
CA ARG A 309 4.93 9.62 33.29
C ARG A 309 5.73 10.90 33.08
N PRO A 310 6.56 11.31 34.08
CA PRO A 310 7.36 12.52 33.95
C PRO A 310 8.51 12.40 32.93
N ASP A 311 8.86 11.17 32.55
CA ASP A 311 9.96 10.81 31.64
C ASP A 311 9.48 10.49 30.21
N VAL A 312 8.29 10.97 29.83
CA VAL A 312 7.77 10.77 28.47
C VAL A 312 8.72 11.36 27.42
N ASP A 313 9.17 10.51 26.50
CA ASP A 313 10.01 10.93 25.38
C ASP A 313 9.16 11.63 24.30
N THR A 314 9.10 12.95 24.36
CA THR A 314 8.33 13.77 23.41
C THR A 314 8.89 13.70 21.98
N GLU A 315 10.17 13.35 21.82
CA GLU A 315 10.85 13.21 20.52
C GLU A 315 10.83 11.78 19.97
N LEU A 316 10.10 10.86 20.62
CA LEU A 316 10.09 9.45 20.24
C LEU A 316 9.77 9.23 18.77
N ASP A 317 8.76 9.93 18.20
CA ASP A 317 8.42 9.81 16.76
C ASP A 317 9.59 10.17 15.84
N ALA A 318 10.33 11.22 16.17
CA ALA A 318 11.50 11.65 15.40
C ALA A 318 12.64 10.63 15.49
N LYS A 319 12.91 10.12 16.72
CA LYS A 319 13.92 9.09 16.96
C LYS A 319 13.61 7.78 16.23
N LEU A 320 12.36 7.32 16.27
CA LEU A 320 11.93 6.12 15.54
C LEU A 320 12.03 6.30 14.01
N LYS A 321 11.67 7.47 13.49
CA LYS A 321 11.81 7.78 12.07
C LYS A 321 13.28 7.86 11.63
N ALA A 322 14.18 8.32 12.48
CA ALA A 322 15.61 8.35 12.20
C ALA A 322 16.22 6.94 12.03
N GLU A 323 15.60 5.92 12.65
CA GLU A 323 16.04 4.52 12.57
C GLU A 323 15.33 3.73 11.45
N MET A 324 14.65 4.39 10.51
CA MET A 324 13.73 3.74 9.55
C MET A 324 14.38 2.61 8.74
N SER A 325 15.62 2.76 8.28
CA SER A 325 16.36 1.68 7.57
C SER A 325 16.61 0.47 8.46
N GLY A 326 16.91 0.69 9.73
CA GLY A 326 17.08 -0.39 10.72
C GLY A 326 15.74 -1.07 11.07
N VAL A 327 14.66 -0.28 11.16
CA VAL A 327 13.29 -0.83 11.34
C VAL A 327 12.90 -1.69 10.14
N LEU A 328 13.24 -1.26 8.91
CA LEU A 328 13.04 -2.06 7.71
C LEU A 328 13.76 -3.40 7.81
N ASN A 329 15.04 -3.41 8.19
CA ASN A 329 15.81 -4.65 8.36
C ASN A 329 15.14 -5.58 9.38
N PHE A 330 14.72 -5.05 10.51
CA PHE A 330 14.06 -5.83 11.56
C PHE A 330 12.72 -6.41 11.08
N CYS A 331 11.96 -5.66 10.29
CA CYS A 331 10.74 -6.15 9.64
C CYS A 331 11.03 -7.22 8.58
N LEU A 332 12.12 -7.08 7.81
CA LEU A 332 12.53 -8.07 6.82
C LEU A 332 12.93 -9.40 7.46
N ASP A 333 13.65 -9.37 8.58
CA ASP A 333 14.02 -10.58 9.33
C ASP A 333 12.79 -11.30 9.88
N ALA A 334 11.84 -10.54 10.42
CA ALA A 334 10.57 -11.08 10.89
C ALA A 334 9.73 -11.67 9.75
N LEU A 335 9.65 -10.96 8.61
CA LEU A 335 8.94 -11.41 7.41
C LEU A 335 9.56 -12.67 6.81
N ALA A 336 10.89 -12.77 6.78
CA ALA A 336 11.59 -13.98 6.38
C ALA A 336 11.19 -15.19 7.24
N SER A 337 11.11 -14.98 8.56
CA SER A 337 10.63 -16.02 9.48
C SER A 337 9.18 -16.45 9.20
N VAL A 338 8.30 -15.49 8.83
CA VAL A 338 6.91 -15.78 8.42
C VAL A 338 6.90 -16.66 7.17
N TYR A 339 7.72 -16.32 6.17
CA TYR A 339 7.79 -17.07 4.92
C TYR A 339 8.31 -18.48 5.12
N ASP A 340 9.36 -18.66 5.94
CA ASP A 340 9.95 -19.96 6.22
C ASP A 340 9.01 -20.86 7.02
N ARG A 341 8.31 -20.31 8.01
CA ARG A 341 7.33 -21.04 8.83
C ARG A 341 5.96 -21.18 8.16
N ARG A 342 5.69 -20.44 7.10
CA ARG A 342 4.40 -20.32 6.42
C ARG A 342 3.27 -19.91 7.38
N GLY A 343 3.56 -19.00 8.31
CA GLY A 343 2.57 -18.57 9.29
C GLY A 343 3.04 -17.40 10.15
N LEU A 344 2.07 -16.66 10.66
CA LEU A 344 2.27 -15.56 11.60
C LEU A 344 2.21 -16.07 13.05
N THR A 345 2.94 -15.39 13.93
CA THR A 345 2.84 -15.61 15.38
C THR A 345 1.47 -15.13 15.87
N THR A 346 0.81 -15.96 16.68
CA THR A 346 -0.42 -15.59 17.37
C THR A 346 -0.14 -15.70 18.87
N PRO A 347 -0.04 -14.57 19.61
CA PRO A 347 0.15 -14.59 21.05
C PRO A 347 -0.98 -15.31 21.80
N ALA A 348 -0.70 -15.94 22.93
CA ALA A 348 -1.70 -16.64 23.72
C ALA A 348 -2.85 -15.71 24.12
N SER A 349 -2.52 -14.50 24.58
CA SER A 349 -3.50 -13.47 24.89
C SER A 349 -4.40 -13.06 23.73
N SER A 350 -3.87 -13.05 22.49
CA SER A 350 -4.68 -12.78 21.29
C SER A 350 -5.75 -13.86 21.10
N THR A 351 -5.41 -15.12 21.30
CA THR A 351 -6.36 -16.24 21.22
C THR A 351 -7.46 -16.15 22.27
N GLU A 352 -7.09 -15.81 23.49
CA GLU A 352 -8.03 -15.65 24.61
C GLU A 352 -9.01 -14.49 24.37
N ILE A 353 -8.49 -13.33 23.93
CA ILE A 353 -9.32 -12.18 23.61
C ILE A 353 -10.26 -12.50 22.43
N ALA A 354 -9.77 -13.16 21.38
CA ALA A 354 -10.60 -13.55 20.24
C ALA A 354 -11.73 -14.51 20.64
N LYS A 355 -11.48 -15.46 21.54
CA LYS A 355 -12.52 -16.34 22.11
C LYS A 355 -13.55 -15.55 22.92
N SER A 356 -13.10 -14.64 23.78
CA SER A 356 -14.02 -13.79 24.56
C SER A 356 -14.86 -12.90 23.63
N TRP A 357 -14.25 -12.37 22.58
CA TRP A 357 -14.95 -11.55 21.59
C TRP A 357 -16.01 -12.33 20.82
N SER A 358 -15.75 -13.59 20.47
CA SER A 358 -16.73 -14.45 19.78
C SER A 358 -17.95 -14.82 20.65
N LEU A 359 -17.89 -14.62 21.96
CA LEU A 359 -18.95 -14.93 22.91
C LEU A 359 -19.74 -13.69 23.38
N SER A 360 -19.31 -12.49 23.00
CA SER A 360 -19.89 -11.21 23.39
C SER A 360 -20.86 -10.67 22.32
#